data_172f739a726102a5937ab4b82ca4fa91
#
_entry.id   172f739a726102a5937ab4b82ca4fa91
#
_cell.length_a   1.000
_cell.length_b   1.000
_cell.length_c   1.000
_cell.angle_alpha   90.00
_cell.angle_beta   90.00
_cell.angle_gamma   90.00
#
_symmetry.space_group_name_H-M   'P 1'
#
loop_
_entity.id
_entity.type
_entity.pdbx_description
1 polymer ?
#
loop_
_entity_poly.entity_id
_entity_poly.type
_entity_poly.pdbx_seq_one_letter_code
_entity_poly.pdbx_strand_id
1 'polypeptide(L)'
;AYGQTPSAFRKSAQEAALFPPIDPRSPATASCASGGCPQPRFAYYREQTLWGRSLRTSLAGGKNLLDIPRFWDRLGDSGLLALDSSECFYGVYDEWAGEDDFTLFAGREKKVGRFPVRFTVPAARYAVFTLEPFDPVLATPLWNSIYGNWFPDAGIERTDRLVDFERYSGDFGRMEIFIPVKE
;
A
#
# COMPACT_ATOMS: atom_id res chain seq x y z
N ALA A 1 4.72 17.11 -14.28
CA ALA A 1 3.46 17.61 -13.72
C ALA A 1 2.32 16.83 -14.36
N TYR A 2 1.80 15.83 -13.67
CA TYR A 2 0.62 15.08 -14.12
C TYR A 2 -0.63 15.85 -13.69
N GLY A 3 -1.13 16.72 -14.57
CA GLY A 3 -2.34 17.51 -14.35
C GLY A 3 -3.64 16.73 -14.55
N GLN A 4 -3.66 15.42 -14.23
CA GLN A 4 -4.85 14.59 -14.36
C GLN A 4 -5.24 13.98 -13.02
N THR A 5 -6.54 14.05 -12.71
CA THR A 5 -7.09 13.33 -11.56
C THR A 5 -7.05 11.82 -11.79
N PRO A 6 -7.02 10.97 -10.73
CA PRO A 6 -7.06 9.51 -10.86
C PRO A 6 -8.21 8.99 -11.75
N SER A 7 -9.36 9.68 -11.74
CA SER A 7 -10.50 9.33 -12.60
C SER A 7 -10.29 9.72 -14.07
N ALA A 8 -9.57 10.80 -14.36
CA ALA A 8 -9.22 11.20 -15.72
C ALA A 8 -8.15 10.27 -16.31
N PHE A 9 -7.18 9.84 -15.50
CA PHE A 9 -6.17 8.85 -15.88
C PHE A 9 -6.81 7.51 -16.28
N ARG A 10 -7.82 7.04 -15.53
CA ARG A 10 -8.55 5.80 -15.86
C ARG A 10 -9.41 5.87 -17.11
N LYS A 11 -9.95 7.03 -17.47
CA LYS A 11 -10.71 7.22 -18.72
C LYS A 11 -9.81 7.25 -19.94
N SER A 12 -8.52 7.59 -19.80
CA SER A 12 -7.55 7.61 -20.89
C SER A 12 -6.74 6.33 -21.04
N ALA A 13 -6.73 5.48 -20.01
CA ALA A 13 -6.08 4.19 -20.06
C ALA A 13 -7.00 3.19 -20.77
N GLN A 14 -6.78 3.00 -22.05
CA GLN A 14 -7.23 1.81 -22.75
C GLN A 14 -6.77 0.59 -21.96
N GLU A 15 -7.75 -0.22 -21.49
CA GLU A 15 -7.55 -1.49 -20.79
C GLU A 15 -6.47 -1.40 -19.71
N ALA A 16 -6.83 -0.84 -18.56
CA ALA A 16 -6.01 -0.98 -17.36
C ALA A 16 -5.76 -2.47 -17.16
N ALA A 17 -4.52 -2.89 -17.32
CA ALA A 17 -4.11 -4.23 -16.93
C ALA A 17 -4.58 -4.42 -15.48
N LEU A 18 -5.56 -5.29 -15.29
CA LEU A 18 -6.06 -5.64 -13.97
C LEU A 18 -4.84 -6.06 -13.15
N PHE A 19 -4.58 -5.35 -12.07
CA PHE A 19 -3.50 -5.70 -11.17
C PHE A 19 -3.72 -7.14 -10.72
N PRO A 20 -2.77 -8.06 -10.94
CA PRO A 20 -2.92 -9.41 -10.42
C PRO A 20 -3.05 -9.35 -8.90
N PRO A 21 -3.80 -10.27 -8.28
CA PRO A 21 -3.89 -10.33 -6.83
C PRO A 21 -2.49 -10.40 -6.23
N ILE A 22 -2.25 -9.65 -5.16
CA ILE A 22 -1.07 -9.83 -4.34
C ILE A 22 -1.26 -11.18 -3.65
N ASP A 23 -0.70 -12.24 -4.18
CA ASP A 23 -0.55 -13.50 -3.48
C ASP A 23 0.87 -13.53 -2.90
N PRO A 24 1.03 -13.33 -1.59
CA PRO A 24 2.35 -13.37 -0.96
C PRO A 24 3.02 -14.75 -1.05
N ARG A 25 2.30 -15.77 -1.53
CA ARG A 25 2.79 -17.14 -1.71
C ARG A 25 3.08 -17.50 -3.17
N SER A 26 2.69 -16.64 -4.11
CA SER A 26 2.97 -16.87 -5.52
C SER A 26 4.44 -16.62 -5.80
N PRO A 27 5.21 -17.59 -6.34
CA PRO A 27 6.58 -17.33 -6.76
C PRO A 27 6.54 -16.24 -7.84
N ALA A 28 7.08 -15.08 -7.50
CA ALA A 28 7.09 -13.92 -8.37
C ALA A 28 7.91 -14.21 -9.63
N THR A 29 7.24 -14.46 -10.73
CA THR A 29 7.84 -14.48 -12.07
C THR A 29 7.99 -13.07 -12.66
N ALA A 30 7.89 -12.03 -11.85
CA ALA A 30 8.16 -10.67 -12.25
C ALA A 30 9.63 -10.35 -11.97
N SER A 31 10.49 -10.60 -12.97
CA SER A 31 11.80 -9.95 -13.04
C SER A 31 11.58 -8.45 -12.87
N CYS A 32 12.12 -7.85 -11.81
CA CYS A 32 12.30 -6.41 -11.76
C CYS A 32 13.04 -6.04 -13.04
N ALA A 33 12.42 -5.26 -13.92
CA ALA A 33 13.03 -4.86 -15.16
C ALA A 33 14.44 -4.32 -14.87
N SER A 34 15.46 -5.10 -15.21
CA SER A 34 16.92 -4.83 -15.25
C SER A 34 17.60 -4.12 -14.05
N GLY A 35 16.94 -3.93 -12.94
CA GLY A 35 17.56 -3.42 -11.71
C GLY A 35 17.15 -4.31 -10.55
N GLY A 36 18.07 -4.93 -9.82
CA GLY A 36 17.81 -5.88 -8.74
C GLY A 36 16.75 -5.43 -7.75
N CYS A 37 16.29 -6.33 -6.86
CA CYS A 37 15.32 -6.00 -5.81
C CYS A 37 15.76 -4.73 -5.06
N PRO A 38 14.93 -3.70 -4.95
CA PRO A 38 15.30 -2.48 -4.27
C PRO A 38 15.70 -2.79 -2.82
N GLN A 39 16.85 -2.28 -2.42
CA GLN A 39 17.32 -2.47 -1.05
C GLN A 39 16.55 -1.56 -0.10
N PRO A 40 16.00 -2.08 1.00
CA PRO A 40 15.30 -1.25 1.95
C PRO A 40 16.27 -0.43 2.79
N ARG A 41 15.81 0.69 3.28
CA ARG A 41 16.37 1.30 4.48
C ARG A 41 15.67 0.75 5.71
N PHE A 42 16.37 0.64 6.84
CA PHE A 42 15.77 0.28 8.12
C PHE A 42 15.50 1.53 8.94
N ALA A 43 14.29 1.64 9.48
CA ALA A 43 13.90 2.77 10.29
C ALA A 43 12.99 2.34 11.44
N TYR A 44 13.13 2.99 12.61
CA TYR A 44 12.15 2.90 13.66
C TYR A 44 11.02 3.90 13.37
N TYR A 45 9.80 3.39 13.25
CA TYR A 45 8.61 4.19 13.06
C TYR A 45 7.86 4.32 14.39
N ARG A 46 7.47 5.53 14.74
CA ARG A 46 6.72 5.80 15.98
C ARG A 46 5.27 5.41 15.80
N GLU A 47 4.60 5.09 16.90
CA GLU A 47 3.16 4.89 16.87
C GLU A 47 2.44 6.09 16.25
N GLN A 48 1.52 5.79 15.32
CA GLN A 48 0.81 6.80 14.57
C GLN A 48 -0.67 6.50 14.54
N THR A 49 -1.51 7.48 14.93
CA THR A 49 -2.96 7.40 14.79
C THR A 49 -3.39 7.97 13.45
N LEU A 50 -4.16 7.19 12.71
CA LEU A 50 -4.72 7.53 11.41
C LEU A 50 -6.24 7.62 11.48
N TRP A 51 -6.82 8.48 10.64
CA TRP A 51 -8.25 8.66 10.47
C TRP A 51 -8.63 8.41 9.02
N GLY A 52 -9.65 7.56 8.80
CA GLY A 52 -9.96 7.15 7.44
C GLY A 52 -11.19 6.27 7.32
N ARG A 53 -11.12 5.37 6.36
CA ARG A 53 -12.15 4.36 6.05
C ARG A 53 -11.52 3.00 5.88
N SER A 54 -12.32 1.95 6.08
CA SER A 54 -11.90 0.57 5.84
C SER A 54 -12.75 -0.08 4.77
N LEU A 55 -12.15 -1.06 4.11
CA LEU A 55 -12.75 -1.95 3.15
C LEU A 55 -12.41 -3.39 3.55
N ARG A 56 -13.42 -4.23 3.78
CA ARG A 56 -13.23 -5.68 3.87
C ARG A 56 -13.31 -6.29 2.48
N THR A 57 -12.31 -7.05 2.08
CA THR A 57 -12.24 -7.69 0.76
C THR A 57 -11.51 -9.03 0.84
N SER A 58 -11.31 -9.68 -0.31
CA SER A 58 -10.71 -11.01 -0.40
C SER A 58 -9.88 -11.15 -1.66
N LEU A 59 -8.81 -11.94 -1.59
CA LEU A 59 -8.06 -12.38 -2.76
C LEU A 59 -8.83 -13.43 -3.57
N ALA A 60 -9.73 -14.19 -2.89
CA ALA A 60 -10.51 -15.24 -3.52
C ALA A 60 -11.33 -14.71 -4.71
N GLY A 61 -11.19 -15.39 -5.85
CA GLY A 61 -11.88 -15.00 -7.09
C GLY A 61 -11.51 -13.62 -7.63
N GLY A 62 -10.44 -13.01 -7.16
CA GLY A 62 -10.01 -11.67 -7.60
C GLY A 62 -10.94 -10.55 -7.13
N LYS A 63 -11.70 -10.76 -6.05
CA LYS A 63 -12.66 -9.78 -5.52
C LYS A 63 -12.00 -8.43 -5.20
N ASN A 64 -10.80 -8.46 -4.62
CA ASN A 64 -9.99 -7.28 -4.32
C ASN A 64 -9.70 -6.42 -5.56
N LEU A 65 -9.56 -7.02 -6.75
CA LEU A 65 -9.28 -6.31 -8.00
C LEU A 65 -10.43 -5.39 -8.43
N LEU A 66 -11.66 -5.69 -8.00
CA LEU A 66 -12.83 -4.86 -8.25
C LEU A 66 -13.11 -3.90 -7.08
N ASP A 67 -12.94 -4.39 -5.85
CA ASP A 67 -13.31 -3.65 -4.65
C ASP A 67 -12.33 -2.52 -4.35
N ILE A 68 -11.02 -2.76 -4.47
CA ILE A 68 -9.99 -1.77 -4.14
C ILE A 68 -10.06 -0.54 -5.06
N PRO A 69 -10.12 -0.66 -6.39
CA PRO A 69 -10.28 0.51 -7.25
C PRO A 69 -11.53 1.33 -6.93
N ARG A 70 -12.67 0.67 -6.71
CA ARG A 70 -13.92 1.34 -6.32
C ARG A 70 -13.82 2.02 -4.96
N PHE A 71 -13.05 1.45 -4.04
CA PHE A 71 -12.80 2.07 -2.74
C PHE A 71 -11.98 3.34 -2.88
N TRP A 72 -10.92 3.32 -3.69
CA TRP A 72 -10.11 4.51 -3.99
C TRP A 72 -10.92 5.62 -4.66
N ASP A 73 -11.84 5.28 -5.58
CA ASP A 73 -12.76 6.25 -6.19
C ASP A 73 -13.60 6.97 -5.12
N ARG A 74 -14.22 6.19 -4.23
CA ARG A 74 -15.02 6.75 -3.12
C ARG A 74 -14.20 7.60 -2.15
N LEU A 75 -12.93 7.28 -1.95
CA LEU A 75 -12.04 8.10 -1.13
C LEU A 75 -11.76 9.46 -1.80
N GLY A 76 -11.53 9.44 -3.12
CA GLY A 76 -11.38 10.66 -3.92
C GLY A 76 -12.61 11.56 -3.81
N ASP A 77 -13.79 11.01 -4.03
CA ASP A 77 -15.07 11.74 -3.95
C ASP A 77 -15.36 12.28 -2.55
N SER A 78 -14.86 11.63 -1.51
CA SER A 78 -15.06 12.04 -0.11
C SER A 78 -14.17 13.21 0.34
N GLY A 79 -13.20 13.63 -0.48
CA GLY A 79 -12.20 14.63 -0.14
C GLY A 79 -11.09 14.12 0.82
N LEU A 80 -11.08 12.83 1.15
CA LEU A 80 -10.04 12.26 2.03
C LEU A 80 -8.65 12.34 1.40
N LEU A 81 -8.57 12.31 0.06
CA LEU A 81 -7.33 12.42 -0.72
C LEU A 81 -6.92 13.88 -1.01
N ALA A 82 -7.66 14.86 -0.53
CA ALA A 82 -7.25 16.27 -0.64
C ALA A 82 -6.20 16.58 0.45
N LEU A 83 -4.94 16.37 0.11
CA LEU A 83 -3.79 16.51 1.00
C LEU A 83 -3.01 17.79 0.70
N ASP A 84 -2.44 18.38 1.74
CA ASP A 84 -1.37 19.34 1.59
C ASP A 84 -0.06 18.62 1.26
N SER A 85 0.90 19.29 0.60
CA SER A 85 2.18 18.68 0.20
C SER A 85 3.01 18.14 1.40
N SER A 86 2.78 18.67 2.59
CA SER A 86 3.43 18.20 3.84
C SER A 86 2.75 17.02 4.52
N GLU A 87 1.55 16.65 4.07
CA GLU A 87 0.79 15.53 4.64
C GLU A 87 1.12 14.22 3.94
N CYS A 88 0.80 13.10 4.59
CA CYS A 88 0.92 11.78 4.01
C CYS A 88 -0.43 11.06 4.02
N PHE A 89 -0.60 10.17 3.07
CA PHE A 89 -1.72 9.23 3.01
C PHE A 89 -1.22 7.81 3.26
N TYR A 90 -2.05 6.98 3.87
CA TYR A 90 -1.66 5.64 4.29
C TYR A 90 -2.67 4.60 3.79
N GLY A 91 -2.15 3.47 3.33
CA GLY A 91 -2.89 2.24 3.08
C GLY A 91 -2.37 1.15 4.02
N VAL A 92 -3.20 0.62 4.91
CA VAL A 92 -2.80 -0.38 5.90
C VAL A 92 -3.55 -1.68 5.65
N TYR A 93 -2.80 -2.78 5.57
CA TYR A 93 -3.34 -4.13 5.33
C TYR A 93 -3.36 -4.90 6.64
N ASP A 94 -4.56 -5.22 7.13
CA ASP A 94 -4.78 -5.80 8.46
C ASP A 94 -5.89 -6.85 8.48
N GLU A 95 -6.11 -7.45 9.64
CA GLU A 95 -7.18 -8.42 9.92
C GLU A 95 -7.27 -9.55 8.88
N TRP A 96 -6.13 -10.14 8.53
CA TRP A 96 -6.12 -11.32 7.69
C TRP A 96 -6.88 -12.47 8.35
N ALA A 97 -7.91 -12.96 7.67
CA ALA A 97 -8.71 -14.09 8.12
C ALA A 97 -8.65 -15.21 7.09
N GLY A 98 -8.22 -16.37 7.54
CA GLY A 98 -7.90 -17.45 6.63
C GLY A 98 -6.71 -17.06 5.75
N GLU A 99 -6.76 -17.50 4.48
CA GLU A 99 -5.67 -17.27 3.54
C GLU A 99 -5.91 -16.06 2.63
N ASP A 100 -7.15 -15.63 2.47
CA ASP A 100 -7.54 -14.71 1.40
C ASP A 100 -8.20 -13.41 1.89
N ASP A 101 -8.91 -13.44 3.02
CA ASP A 101 -9.68 -12.30 3.49
C ASP A 101 -8.84 -11.30 4.28
N PHE A 102 -8.99 -10.02 3.99
CA PHE A 102 -8.27 -8.95 4.70
C PHE A 102 -9.07 -7.65 4.75
N THR A 103 -8.65 -6.75 5.64
CA THR A 103 -9.14 -5.39 5.72
C THR A 103 -8.07 -4.43 5.20
N LEU A 104 -8.44 -3.61 4.21
CA LEU A 104 -7.67 -2.45 3.78
C LEU A 104 -8.21 -1.22 4.53
N PHE A 105 -7.41 -0.64 5.40
CA PHE A 105 -7.66 0.69 5.93
C PHE A 105 -6.95 1.72 5.06
N ALA A 106 -7.62 2.83 4.76
CA ALA A 106 -7.03 3.95 4.04
C ALA A 106 -7.34 5.27 4.76
N GLY A 107 -6.30 6.07 5.03
CA GLY A 107 -6.47 7.26 5.85
C GLY A 107 -5.25 8.16 5.94
N ARG A 108 -5.33 9.15 6.82
CA ARG A 108 -4.32 10.19 7.06
C ARG A 108 -4.22 10.53 8.55
N GLU A 109 -3.13 11.18 8.94
CA GLU A 109 -2.88 11.58 10.34
C GLU A 109 -3.84 12.67 10.82
N LYS A 110 -4.15 13.62 9.97
CA LYS A 110 -5.04 14.74 10.30
C LYS A 110 -6.50 14.29 10.18
N LYS A 111 -7.25 14.44 11.24
CA LYS A 111 -8.70 14.20 11.21
C LYS A 111 -9.39 15.24 10.35
N VAL A 112 -9.98 14.82 9.25
CA VAL A 112 -10.72 15.67 8.32
C VAL A 112 -12.15 15.15 8.21
N GLY A 113 -13.14 16.03 8.39
CA GLY A 113 -14.55 15.67 8.24
C GLY A 113 -15.03 14.58 9.22
N ARG A 114 -16.00 13.79 8.76
CA ARG A 114 -16.59 12.68 9.55
C ARG A 114 -16.06 11.33 9.07
N PHE A 115 -14.77 11.08 9.23
CA PHE A 115 -14.22 9.76 8.98
C PHE A 115 -14.26 8.94 10.26
N PRO A 116 -15.14 7.92 10.33
CA PRO A 116 -15.45 7.26 11.60
C PRO A 116 -14.40 6.26 12.06
N VAL A 117 -13.54 5.80 11.15
CA VAL A 117 -12.57 4.75 11.46
C VAL A 117 -11.25 5.36 11.89
N ARG A 118 -10.80 4.94 13.06
CA ARG A 118 -9.47 5.23 13.58
C ARG A 118 -8.65 3.96 13.52
N PHE A 119 -7.43 4.06 13.02
CA PHE A 119 -6.43 3.00 13.02
C PHE A 119 -5.16 3.48 13.71
N THR A 120 -4.49 2.60 14.45
CA THR A 120 -3.19 2.89 15.06
C THR A 120 -2.14 1.99 14.44
N VAL A 121 -1.22 2.59 13.68
CA VAL A 121 0.00 1.92 13.23
C VAL A 121 0.94 1.83 14.43
N PRO A 122 1.36 0.63 14.85
CA PRO A 122 2.18 0.46 16.03
C PRO A 122 3.62 0.94 15.82
N ALA A 123 4.26 1.34 16.91
CA ALA A 123 5.68 1.65 16.90
C ALA A 123 6.50 0.37 16.71
N ALA A 124 7.40 0.35 15.73
CA ALA A 124 8.27 -0.79 15.47
C ALA A 124 9.46 -0.40 14.58
N ARG A 125 10.36 -1.36 14.40
CA ARG A 125 11.39 -1.32 13.36
C ARG A 125 10.80 -1.85 12.05
N TYR A 126 11.01 -1.12 10.96
CA TYR A 126 10.52 -1.46 9.63
C TYR A 126 11.66 -1.50 8.61
N ALA A 127 11.56 -2.46 7.71
CA ALA A 127 12.23 -2.39 6.41
C ALA A 127 11.36 -1.52 5.49
N VAL A 128 11.94 -0.47 4.92
CA VAL A 128 11.21 0.54 4.14
C VAL A 128 11.72 0.55 2.72
N PHE A 129 10.83 0.21 1.79
CA PHE A 129 11.09 0.19 0.35
C PHE A 129 10.46 1.43 -0.28
N THR A 130 11.21 2.13 -1.11
CA THR A 130 10.76 3.39 -1.71
C THR A 130 10.56 3.22 -3.22
N LEU A 131 9.44 3.71 -3.72
CA LEU A 131 9.14 3.89 -5.12
C LEU A 131 9.01 5.39 -5.42
N GLU A 132 10.00 5.92 -6.13
CA GLU A 132 10.08 7.34 -6.49
C GLU A 132 10.76 7.48 -7.86
N PRO A 133 10.12 8.10 -8.86
CA PRO A 133 8.75 8.61 -8.82
C PRO A 133 7.73 7.49 -8.64
N PHE A 134 6.62 7.79 -7.95
CA PHE A 134 5.55 6.81 -7.78
C PHE A 134 4.82 6.56 -9.10
N ASP A 135 4.78 5.29 -9.49
CA ASP A 135 3.95 4.78 -10.58
C ASP A 135 3.07 3.65 -10.03
N PRO A 136 1.72 3.79 -10.05
CA PRO A 136 0.81 2.76 -9.56
C PRO A 136 1.00 1.39 -10.23
N VAL A 137 1.47 1.34 -11.47
CA VAL A 137 1.74 0.10 -12.20
C VAL A 137 2.89 -0.68 -11.57
N LEU A 138 3.82 -0.01 -10.93
CA LEU A 138 4.99 -0.62 -10.29
C LEU A 138 4.74 -1.05 -8.82
N ALA A 139 3.62 -0.65 -8.22
CA ALA A 139 3.34 -0.97 -6.82
C ALA A 139 3.22 -2.49 -6.59
N THR A 140 2.40 -3.19 -7.37
CA THR A 140 2.24 -4.66 -7.26
C THR A 140 3.55 -5.42 -7.56
N PRO A 141 4.29 -5.13 -8.63
CA PRO A 141 5.62 -5.70 -8.85
C PRO A 141 6.58 -5.49 -7.67
N LEU A 142 6.56 -4.33 -7.03
CA LEU A 142 7.39 -4.06 -5.86
C LEU A 142 7.01 -4.96 -4.68
N TRP A 143 5.71 -5.08 -4.35
CA TRP A 143 5.22 -5.99 -3.33
C TRP A 143 5.65 -7.44 -3.59
N ASN A 144 5.48 -7.92 -4.81
CA ASN A 144 5.87 -9.26 -5.21
C ASN A 144 7.39 -9.47 -5.07
N SER A 145 8.19 -8.48 -5.43
CA SER A 145 9.64 -8.54 -5.30
C SER A 145 10.10 -8.58 -3.84
N ILE A 146 9.42 -7.85 -2.95
CA ILE A 146 9.72 -7.85 -1.51
C ILE A 146 9.49 -9.25 -0.94
N TYR A 147 8.31 -9.82 -1.13
CA TYR A 147 7.96 -11.10 -0.52
C TYR A 147 8.53 -12.32 -1.26
N GLY A 148 8.63 -12.26 -2.59
CA GLY A 148 9.13 -13.36 -3.42
C GLY A 148 10.64 -13.46 -3.50
N ASN A 149 11.34 -12.34 -3.39
CA ASN A 149 12.79 -12.30 -3.58
C ASN A 149 13.54 -11.79 -2.35
N TRP A 150 13.21 -10.57 -1.91
CA TRP A 150 14.02 -9.92 -0.86
C TRP A 150 13.94 -10.65 0.49
N PHE A 151 12.75 -11.00 0.98
CA PHE A 151 12.60 -11.69 2.27
C PHE A 151 13.29 -13.05 2.32
N PRO A 152 13.15 -13.95 1.31
CA PRO A 152 13.86 -15.22 1.30
C PRO A 152 15.39 -15.06 1.35
N ASP A 153 15.92 -14.01 0.70
CA ASP A 153 17.38 -13.81 0.56
C ASP A 153 17.98 -13.03 1.73
N ALA A 154 17.21 -12.18 2.40
CA ALA A 154 17.72 -11.26 3.41
C ALA A 154 18.05 -11.93 4.75
N GLY A 155 17.51 -13.12 5.03
CA GLY A 155 17.67 -13.80 6.33
C GLY A 155 17.05 -13.01 7.49
N ILE A 156 16.10 -12.11 7.21
CA ILE A 156 15.43 -11.25 8.18
C ILE A 156 14.03 -11.81 8.43
N GLU A 157 13.63 -11.87 9.68
CA GLU A 157 12.31 -12.32 10.06
C GLU A 157 11.30 -11.16 10.15
N ARG A 158 10.11 -11.37 9.60
CA ARG A 158 8.97 -10.49 9.78
C ARG A 158 8.43 -10.62 11.21
N THR A 159 7.87 -9.54 11.74
CA THR A 159 7.16 -9.56 13.02
C THR A 159 5.67 -9.79 12.78
N ASP A 160 5.16 -10.98 13.14
CA ASP A 160 3.83 -11.47 12.77
C ASP A 160 2.63 -10.72 13.37
N ARG A 161 2.86 -9.88 14.38
CA ARG A 161 1.78 -9.17 15.08
C ARG A 161 1.61 -7.73 14.66
N LEU A 162 2.33 -7.29 13.65
CA LEU A 162 2.32 -5.92 13.16
C LEU A 162 1.85 -5.87 11.72
N VAL A 163 1.38 -4.71 11.30
CA VAL A 163 0.78 -4.51 10.00
C VAL A 163 1.79 -3.98 8.99
N ASP A 164 1.64 -4.43 7.76
CA ASP A 164 2.30 -3.83 6.61
C ASP A 164 1.50 -2.60 6.19
N PHE A 165 2.18 -1.56 5.77
CA PHE A 165 1.49 -0.39 5.27
C PHE A 165 2.26 0.34 4.17
N GLU A 166 1.51 1.04 3.36
CA GLU A 166 1.98 1.99 2.37
C GLU A 166 1.84 3.41 2.89
N ARG A 167 2.81 4.26 2.60
CA ARG A 167 2.76 5.68 2.84
C ARG A 167 3.01 6.44 1.56
N TYR A 168 2.11 7.32 1.22
CA TYR A 168 2.17 8.17 0.04
C TYR A 168 2.46 9.60 0.44
N SER A 169 3.34 10.31 -0.29
CA SER A 169 3.51 11.75 -0.15
C SER A 169 2.24 12.50 -0.56
N GLY A 170 2.04 13.70 -0.05
CA GLY A 170 0.81 14.47 -0.29
C GLY A 170 0.56 14.84 -1.76
N ASP A 171 1.61 14.89 -2.55
CA ASP A 171 1.55 15.05 -4.01
C ASP A 171 1.45 13.73 -4.79
N PHE A 172 1.44 12.60 -4.08
CA PHE A 172 1.53 11.26 -4.64
C PHE A 172 2.74 11.04 -5.57
N GLY A 173 3.81 11.79 -5.40
CA GLY A 173 5.06 11.63 -6.15
C GLY A 173 5.94 10.49 -5.64
N ARG A 174 5.71 10.03 -4.40
CA ARG A 174 6.47 8.96 -3.75
C ARG A 174 5.55 8.03 -2.97
N MET A 175 5.85 6.73 -3.04
CA MET A 175 5.27 5.68 -2.19
C MET A 175 6.37 4.96 -1.43
N GLU A 176 6.13 4.66 -0.17
CA GLU A 176 7.00 3.82 0.65
C GLU A 176 6.19 2.66 1.23
N ILE A 177 6.75 1.46 1.16
CA ILE A 177 6.19 0.23 1.76
C ILE A 177 6.96 -0.06 3.03
N PHE A 178 6.25 -0.19 4.13
CA PHE A 178 6.77 -0.47 5.46
C PHE A 178 6.43 -1.91 5.86
N ILE A 179 7.44 -2.73 6.06
CA ILE A 179 7.30 -4.11 6.52
C ILE A 179 7.94 -4.25 7.89
N PRO A 180 7.19 -4.67 8.94
CA PRO A 180 7.74 -4.79 10.27
C PRO A 180 8.70 -5.98 10.35
N VAL A 181 9.87 -5.74 10.93
CA VAL A 181 10.94 -6.73 11.05
C VAL A 181 11.38 -6.89 12.50
N LYS A 182 11.82 -8.10 12.84
CA LYS A 182 12.44 -8.36 14.15
C LYS A 182 13.78 -7.62 14.26
N GLU A 183 14.18 -7.33 15.48
CA GLU A 183 15.50 -6.74 15.77
C GLU A 183 16.63 -7.76 15.56
#